data_bf7f298e704d77468e17bc2a4bbd0152
#
_entry.id   bf7f298e704d77468e17bc2a4bbd0152
#
_cell.length_a   1.000
_cell.length_b   1.000
_cell.length_c   1.000
_cell.angle_alpha   90.00
_cell.angle_beta   90.00
_cell.angle_gamma   90.00
#
_symmetry.space_group_name_H-M   'P 1'
#
loop_
_entity.id
_entity.type
_entity.pdbx_description
1 polymer ?
#
loop_
_entity_poly.entity_id
_entity_poly.type
_entity_poly.pdbx_seq_one_letter_code
_entity_poly.pdbx_strand_id
1 'polypeptide(L)' 'DKDFCGIGIGRALIAACIDCAKKAGYSQLELEVVSENSHAIALYKSMGFVEFGRNPRGFCSRYQGWQELISMRLELD' A
#
# COMPACT_ATOMS: atom_id res chain seq x y z
N ASP A 1 7.15 9.72 -4.30
CA ASP A 1 6.98 10.09 -2.99
C ASP A 1 5.79 9.41 -2.33
N LYS A 2 5.84 9.33 -1.05
CA LYS A 2 4.82 8.66 -0.28
C LYS A 2 3.45 9.30 -0.40
N ASP A 3 3.39 10.51 -0.88
CA ASP A 3 2.13 11.22 -0.93
C ASP A 3 1.17 10.67 -1.93
N PHE A 4 1.65 9.95 -2.89
CA PHE A 4 0.74 9.43 -3.86
C PHE A 4 -0.09 8.28 -3.32
N CYS A 5 0.21 7.85 -2.14
CA CYS A 5 -0.62 6.83 -1.53
C CYS A 5 -1.99 7.39 -1.25
N GLY A 6 -2.97 6.94 -1.97
CA GLY A 6 -4.34 7.29 -1.69
C GLY A 6 -4.80 8.63 -2.22
N ILE A 7 -4.01 9.30 -3.03
CA ILE A 7 -4.43 10.57 -3.58
C ILE A 7 -4.78 10.41 -5.04
N GLY A 8 -5.94 9.88 -5.29
CA GLY A 8 -6.42 9.81 -6.65
C GLY A 8 -5.48 9.15 -7.63
N ILE A 9 -4.48 8.50 -7.14
CA ILE A 9 -3.57 7.77 -7.99
C ILE A 9 -4.25 6.48 -8.33
N GLY A 10 -4.51 6.32 -9.55
CA GLY A 10 -5.30 5.23 -9.95
C GLY A 10 -4.54 3.93 -10.03
N ARG A 11 -5.32 2.94 -10.38
CA ARG A 11 -4.83 1.60 -10.61
C ARG A 11 -3.68 1.58 -11.61
N ALA A 12 -3.71 2.49 -12.58
CA ALA A 12 -2.70 2.54 -13.63
C ALA A 12 -1.30 2.79 -13.06
N LEU A 13 -1.18 3.70 -12.09
CA LEU A 13 0.13 4.00 -11.54
C LEU A 13 0.65 2.83 -10.71
N ILE A 14 -0.24 2.20 -9.96
CA ILE A 14 0.17 1.04 -9.18
C ILE A 14 0.59 -0.10 -10.11
N ALA A 15 -0.14 -0.30 -11.19
CA ALA A 15 0.23 -1.31 -12.18
C ALA A 15 1.60 -1.02 -12.77
N ALA A 16 1.89 0.24 -13.04
CA ALA A 16 3.20 0.63 -13.57
C ALA A 16 4.31 0.33 -12.55
N CYS A 17 4.05 0.58 -11.28
CA CYS A 17 5.02 0.27 -10.24
C CYS A 17 5.28 -1.24 -10.15
N ILE A 18 4.24 -2.03 -10.25
CA ILE A 18 4.37 -3.48 -10.22
C ILE A 18 5.21 -3.95 -11.41
N ASP A 19 4.93 -3.42 -12.58
CA ASP A 19 5.67 -3.78 -13.78
C ASP A 19 7.15 -3.42 -13.64
N CYS A 20 7.44 -2.22 -13.13
CA CYS A 20 8.81 -1.80 -12.92
C CYS A 20 9.53 -2.71 -11.92
N ALA A 21 8.83 -3.10 -10.86
CA ALA A 21 9.43 -3.97 -9.86
C ALA A 21 9.78 -5.34 -10.46
N LYS A 22 8.89 -5.86 -11.29
CA LYS A 22 9.15 -7.13 -11.97
C LYS A 22 10.36 -7.03 -12.87
N LYS A 23 10.46 -5.96 -13.63
CA LYS A 23 11.58 -5.77 -14.54
C LYS A 23 12.89 -5.58 -13.81
N ALA A 24 12.83 -5.01 -12.61
CA ALA A 24 14.01 -4.83 -11.80
C ALA A 24 14.43 -6.10 -11.07
N GLY A 25 13.64 -7.17 -11.17
CA GLY A 25 14.01 -8.43 -10.57
C GLY A 25 13.55 -8.64 -9.15
N TYR A 26 12.65 -7.81 -8.66
CA TYR A 26 12.12 -8.01 -7.32
C TYR A 26 11.13 -9.16 -7.31
N SER A 27 11.12 -9.92 -6.23
CA SER A 27 10.22 -11.04 -6.08
C SER A 27 8.93 -10.67 -5.36
N GLN A 28 8.89 -9.52 -4.72
CA GLN A 28 7.69 -9.08 -4.02
C GLN A 28 7.70 -7.57 -3.88
N LEU A 29 6.53 -7.01 -3.63
CA LEU A 29 6.35 -5.59 -3.45
C LEU A 29 5.54 -5.39 -2.18
N GLU A 30 6.01 -4.53 -1.27
CA GLU A 30 5.34 -4.30 0.01
C GLU A 30 4.99 -2.84 0.16
N LEU A 31 3.88 -2.59 0.86
CA LEU A 31 3.45 -1.24 1.15
C LEU A 31 2.72 -1.20 2.47
N GLU A 32 2.51 0.02 2.96
CA GLU A 32 1.71 0.23 4.16
C GLU A 32 0.61 1.24 3.85
N VAL A 33 -0.54 1.04 4.48
CA VAL A 33 -1.68 1.91 4.26
C VAL A 33 -2.40 2.11 5.58
N VAL A 34 -2.91 3.33 5.80
CA VAL A 34 -3.66 3.63 7.01
C VAL A 34 -4.96 2.82 7.00
N SER A 35 -5.27 2.18 8.14
CA SER A 35 -6.41 1.26 8.20
C SER A 35 -7.74 1.95 7.92
N GLU A 36 -7.82 3.26 8.14
CA GLU A 36 -9.05 3.99 7.88
C GLU A 36 -9.25 4.32 6.42
N ASN A 37 -8.23 4.13 5.60
CA ASN A 37 -8.34 4.42 4.18
C ASN A 37 -8.86 3.19 3.44
N SER A 38 -10.16 2.94 3.61
CA SER A 38 -10.77 1.75 3.04
C SER A 38 -10.70 1.73 1.52
N HIS A 39 -10.73 2.91 0.89
CA HIS A 39 -10.64 3.00 -0.55
C HIS A 39 -9.31 2.46 -1.07
N ALA A 40 -8.23 2.88 -0.43
CA ALA A 40 -6.90 2.40 -0.83
C ALA A 40 -6.73 0.91 -0.55
N ILE A 41 -7.25 0.46 0.59
CA ILE A 41 -7.16 -0.95 0.94
C ILE A 41 -7.89 -1.79 -0.11
N ALA A 42 -9.08 -1.37 -0.50
CA ALA A 42 -9.85 -2.09 -1.51
C ALA A 42 -9.10 -2.11 -2.84
N LEU A 43 -8.50 -0.98 -3.20
CA LEU A 43 -7.75 -0.90 -4.45
C LEU A 43 -6.57 -1.87 -4.44
N TYR A 44 -5.79 -1.87 -3.37
CA TYR A 44 -4.63 -2.74 -3.30
C TYR A 44 -5.04 -4.21 -3.31
N LYS A 45 -6.11 -4.56 -2.58
CA LYS A 45 -6.59 -5.93 -2.59
C LYS A 45 -7.05 -6.35 -3.98
N SER A 46 -7.69 -5.43 -4.70
CA SER A 46 -8.16 -5.74 -6.04
C SER A 46 -6.99 -5.98 -7.01
N MET A 47 -5.82 -5.50 -6.67
CA MET A 47 -4.62 -5.70 -7.49
C MET A 47 -3.79 -6.89 -7.06
N GLY A 48 -4.24 -7.60 -6.03
CA GLY A 48 -3.56 -8.82 -5.62
C GLY A 48 -2.76 -8.71 -4.32
N PHE A 49 -2.75 -7.53 -3.71
CA PHE A 49 -2.03 -7.37 -2.45
C PHE A 49 -2.76 -8.10 -1.33
N VAL A 50 -1.99 -8.66 -0.42
CA VAL A 50 -2.50 -9.40 0.71
C VAL A 50 -1.98 -8.77 2.00
N GLU A 51 -2.87 -8.60 2.95
CA GLU A 51 -2.47 -8.07 4.26
C GLU A 51 -1.63 -9.12 4.99
N PHE A 52 -0.50 -8.69 5.56
CA PHE A 52 0.33 -9.62 6.32
C PHE A 52 0.72 -9.09 7.70
N GLY A 53 0.29 -7.90 8.05
CA GLY A 53 0.58 -7.37 9.36
C GLY A 53 -0.13 -6.06 9.61
N ARG A 54 -0.15 -5.65 10.88
CA ARG A 54 -0.73 -4.39 11.30
C ARG A 54 0.13 -3.78 12.38
N ASN A 55 0.25 -2.46 12.34
CA ASN A 55 0.96 -1.71 13.37
C ASN A 55 0.01 -0.67 13.94
N PRO A 56 -0.50 -0.86 15.16
CA PRO A 56 -1.50 0.06 15.71
C PRO A 56 -0.96 1.47 15.97
N ARG A 57 0.35 1.63 15.98
CA ARG A 57 0.96 2.94 16.16
C ARG A 57 1.95 3.24 15.06
N GLY A 58 1.61 2.83 13.85
CA GLY A 58 2.53 3.01 12.73
C GLY A 58 2.62 4.42 12.22
N PHE A 59 1.64 5.25 12.51
CA PHE A 59 1.61 6.62 12.00
C PHE A 59 0.97 7.54 13.03
N CYS A 60 1.64 8.64 13.32
CA CYS A 60 1.10 9.62 14.25
C CYS A 60 0.71 10.88 13.48
N SER A 61 -0.59 11.14 13.44
CA SER A 61 -1.12 12.31 12.77
C SER A 61 -1.24 13.46 13.76
N ARG A 62 -0.93 14.67 13.30
CA ARG A 62 -1.08 15.85 14.11
C ARG A 62 -2.53 16.05 14.55
N TYR A 63 -3.46 15.64 13.72
CA TYR A 63 -4.86 15.92 13.98
C TYR A 63 -5.64 14.75 14.55
N GLN A 64 -5.19 13.54 14.28
CA GLN A 64 -5.93 12.35 14.66
C GLN A 64 -5.18 11.46 15.64
N GLY A 65 -3.95 11.82 15.98
CA GLY A 65 -3.14 11.00 16.86
C GLY A 65 -2.59 9.76 16.16
N TRP A 66 -2.46 8.68 16.90
CA TRP A 66 -1.90 7.46 16.36
C TRP A 66 -2.89 6.77 15.44
N GLN A 67 -2.40 6.29 14.34
CA GLN A 67 -3.21 5.56 13.39
C GLN A 67 -2.58 4.21 13.08
N GLU A 68 -3.44 3.23 12.88
CA GLU A 68 -2.99 1.89 12.53
C GLU A 68 -2.56 1.84 11.08
N LEU A 69 -1.43 1.21 10.83
CA LEU A 69 -0.98 0.93 9.47
C LEU A 69 -1.13 -0.56 9.19
N ILE A 70 -1.65 -0.84 8.01
CA ILE A 70 -1.78 -2.21 7.54
C ILE A 70 -0.69 -2.46 6.53
N SER A 71 0.10 -3.49 6.76
CA SER A 71 1.16 -3.88 5.83
C SER A 71 0.61 -4.87 4.82
N MET A 72 0.84 -4.61 3.56
CA MET A 72 0.34 -5.44 2.49
C MET A 72 1.47 -5.82 1.55
N ARG A 73 1.36 -6.99 0.94
CA ARG A 73 2.39 -7.52 0.07
C ARG A 73 1.79 -8.13 -1.17
N LEU A 74 2.49 -7.95 -2.28
CA LEU A 74 2.15 -8.60 -3.54
C LEU A 74 3.33 -9.44 -3.98
N GLU A 75 3.07 -10.71 -4.23
CA GLU A 75 4.08 -11.61 -4.78
C GLU A 75 4.20 -11.35 -6.27
N LEU A 76 5.44 -11.19 -6.72
CA LEU A 76 5.69 -10.90 -8.14
C LEU A 76 6.16 -12.11 -8.91
N ASP A 77 6.60 -13.13 -8.22
CA ASP A 77 7.04 -14.38 -8.86
C ASP A 77 5.92 -15.38 -8.96
#